data_7003e42c5f41cf5767669f79456bd1b5
#
_entry.id   7003e42c5f41cf5767669f79456bd1b5
#
_cell.length_a   1.000
_cell.length_b   1.000
_cell.length_c   1.000
_cell.angle_alpha   90.00
_cell.angle_beta   90.00
_cell.angle_gamma   90.00
#
_symmetry.space_group_name_H-M   'P 1'
#
loop_
_entity.id
_entity.type
_entity.pdbx_description
1 polymer ?
#
loop_
_entity_poly.entity_id
_entity_poly.type
_entity_poly.pdbx_seq_one_letter_code
_entity_poly.pdbx_strand_id
1 'polypeptide(L)'
;MTRTVPWAVLAIAAGIAMAIPPRTHAQEPVDPRIAAYDKGPATIDVSKYPAEMQARYKVFADKCVKCHTLARAINCEFALDEEWERYVKRMMRKPGSGITSADGKQIFEFLAHDSKLRKKALYERKLKEVAKP
;
A
#
# COMPACT_ATOMS: atom_id res chain seq x y z
N MET A 1 81.67 22.86 12.71
CA MET A 1 80.29 23.46 12.79
C MET A 1 79.32 22.48 12.22
N THR A 2 78.76 21.60 12.99
CA THR A 2 77.84 20.53 12.59
C THR A 2 76.42 20.90 13.07
N ARG A 3 75.53 21.15 12.14
CA ARG A 3 74.10 21.46 12.39
C ARG A 3 73.30 20.19 12.36
N THR A 4 72.84 19.77 13.51
CA THR A 4 71.88 18.66 13.69
C THR A 4 70.46 19.10 13.29
N VAL A 5 69.82 18.33 12.38
CA VAL A 5 68.44 18.54 11.95
C VAL A 5 67.52 17.67 12.87
N PRO A 6 66.45 18.21 13.50
CA PRO A 6 65.53 17.40 14.27
C PRO A 6 64.56 16.64 13.38
N TRP A 7 64.37 15.37 13.66
CA TRP A 7 63.41 14.50 12.99
C TRP A 7 61.99 14.85 13.50
N ALA A 8 61.17 15.28 12.57
CA ALA A 8 59.73 15.47 12.81
C ALA A 8 59.05 14.11 12.80
N VAL A 9 58.49 13.72 13.94
CA VAL A 9 57.63 12.52 14.05
C VAL A 9 56.28 12.84 13.46
N LEU A 10 55.98 12.22 12.29
CA LEU A 10 54.64 12.26 11.67
C LEU A 10 53.75 11.27 12.41
N ALA A 11 52.85 11.76 13.24
CA ALA A 11 51.78 10.95 13.84
C ALA A 11 50.69 10.68 12.77
N ILE A 12 50.60 9.44 12.26
CA ILE A 12 49.54 9.00 11.39
C ILE A 12 48.34 8.66 12.28
N ALA A 13 47.35 9.55 12.29
CA ALA A 13 46.05 9.25 12.89
C ALA A 13 45.26 8.27 12.00
N ALA A 14 45.23 7.00 12.39
CA ALA A 14 44.39 6.00 11.75
C ALA A 14 42.92 6.26 12.13
N GLY A 15 42.17 6.91 11.23
CA GLY A 15 40.73 7.07 11.37
C GLY A 15 40.03 5.73 11.16
N ILE A 16 39.47 5.17 12.25
CA ILE A 16 38.60 3.99 12.16
C ILE A 16 37.26 4.47 11.57
N ALA A 17 37.05 4.27 10.28
CA ALA A 17 35.75 4.42 9.65
C ALA A 17 34.84 3.31 10.14
N MET A 18 33.95 3.61 11.09
CA MET A 18 32.86 2.71 11.46
C MET A 18 31.91 2.58 10.27
N ALA A 19 31.99 1.47 9.55
CA ALA A 19 31.03 1.09 8.54
C ALA A 19 29.69 0.81 9.24
N ILE A 20 28.71 1.73 9.08
CA ILE A 20 27.32 1.50 9.51
C ILE A 20 26.77 0.43 8.57
N PRO A 21 26.38 -0.77 9.06
CA PRO A 21 25.78 -1.77 8.19
C PRO A 21 24.46 -1.22 7.61
N PRO A 22 24.16 -1.51 6.33
CA PRO A 22 22.88 -1.14 5.76
C PRO A 22 21.77 -1.78 6.60
N ARG A 23 20.85 -0.95 7.11
CA ARG A 23 19.64 -1.44 7.75
C ARG A 23 18.82 -2.16 6.69
N THR A 24 18.92 -3.47 6.63
CA THR A 24 17.94 -4.29 5.95
C THR A 24 16.62 -4.08 6.68
N HIS A 25 15.70 -3.34 6.06
CA HIS A 25 14.32 -3.33 6.51
C HIS A 25 13.79 -4.76 6.29
N ALA A 26 13.91 -5.60 7.30
CA ALA A 26 13.18 -6.86 7.36
C ALA A 26 11.71 -6.45 7.24
N GLN A 27 11.06 -6.84 6.13
CA GLN A 27 9.63 -6.60 5.96
C GLN A 27 8.93 -7.32 7.11
N GLU A 28 8.18 -6.58 7.92
CA GLU A 28 7.38 -7.18 8.98
C GLU A 28 6.49 -8.29 8.39
N PRO A 29 6.32 -9.41 9.08
CA PRO A 29 5.47 -10.49 8.61
C PRO A 29 4.08 -9.95 8.30
N VAL A 30 3.58 -10.23 7.09
CA VAL A 30 2.23 -9.84 6.69
C VAL A 30 1.22 -10.55 7.58
N ASP A 31 0.25 -9.83 8.15
CA ASP A 31 -0.85 -10.41 8.93
C ASP A 31 -1.45 -11.62 8.18
N PRO A 32 -1.64 -12.78 8.82
CA PRO A 32 -2.17 -13.99 8.19
C PRO A 32 -3.49 -13.77 7.43
N ARG A 33 -4.35 -12.86 7.91
CA ARG A 33 -5.60 -12.48 7.23
C ARG A 33 -5.32 -11.79 5.88
N ILE A 34 -4.34 -10.89 5.86
CA ILE A 34 -3.93 -10.20 4.63
C ILE A 34 -3.31 -11.20 3.66
N ALA A 35 -2.47 -12.11 4.16
CA ALA A 35 -1.91 -13.19 3.35
C ALA A 35 -2.98 -14.11 2.75
N ALA A 36 -4.10 -14.32 3.45
CA ALA A 36 -5.25 -15.07 2.93
C ALA A 36 -5.95 -14.31 1.79
N TYR A 37 -6.12 -12.99 1.91
CA TYR A 37 -6.70 -12.17 0.84
C TYR A 37 -5.85 -12.19 -0.44
N ASP A 38 -4.53 -12.17 -0.30
CA ASP A 38 -3.60 -12.19 -1.43
C ASP A 38 -3.65 -13.50 -2.24
N LYS A 39 -4.18 -14.58 -1.67
CA LYS A 39 -4.36 -15.88 -2.34
C LYS A 39 -5.64 -15.97 -3.19
N GLY A 40 -6.55 -15.04 -3.03
CA GLY A 40 -7.81 -15.01 -3.78
C GLY A 40 -7.65 -14.45 -5.21
N PRO A 41 -8.76 -14.35 -5.96
CA PRO A 41 -8.77 -13.74 -7.28
C PRO A 41 -8.19 -12.33 -7.29
N ALA A 42 -7.36 -12.02 -8.28
CA ALA A 42 -6.73 -10.72 -8.45
C ALA A 42 -7.41 -9.85 -9.52
N THR A 43 -8.53 -10.30 -10.05
CA THR A 43 -9.31 -9.61 -11.09
C THR A 43 -10.80 -9.67 -10.78
N ILE A 44 -11.55 -8.70 -11.30
CA ILE A 44 -13.02 -8.66 -11.26
C ILE A 44 -13.52 -8.61 -12.69
N ASP A 45 -14.51 -9.44 -13.02
CA ASP A 45 -15.24 -9.30 -14.27
C ASP A 45 -16.20 -8.11 -14.16
N VAL A 46 -15.84 -7.02 -14.83
CA VAL A 46 -16.62 -5.77 -14.87
C VAL A 46 -17.40 -5.60 -16.17
N SER A 47 -17.49 -6.64 -17.02
CA SER A 47 -18.14 -6.55 -18.33
C SER A 47 -19.60 -6.13 -18.27
N LYS A 48 -20.28 -6.41 -17.16
CA LYS A 48 -21.69 -6.06 -16.91
C LYS A 48 -21.86 -4.75 -16.13
N TYR A 49 -20.77 -4.08 -15.76
CA TYR A 49 -20.84 -2.81 -15.05
C TYR A 49 -21.07 -1.65 -16.04
N PRO A 50 -21.63 -0.52 -15.58
CA PRO A 50 -21.71 0.68 -16.40
C PRO A 50 -20.32 1.07 -16.94
N ALA A 51 -20.28 1.63 -18.16
CA ALA A 51 -19.02 1.99 -18.81
C ALA A 51 -18.11 2.88 -17.93
N GLU A 52 -18.71 3.77 -17.16
CA GLU A 52 -18.02 4.62 -16.21
C GLU A 52 -17.33 3.80 -15.11
N MET A 53 -17.96 2.76 -14.57
CA MET A 53 -17.38 1.88 -13.57
C MET A 53 -16.29 0.98 -14.16
N GLN A 54 -16.42 0.57 -15.42
CA GLN A 54 -15.35 -0.13 -16.13
C GLN A 54 -14.11 0.76 -16.29
N ALA A 55 -14.29 2.05 -16.59
CA ALA A 55 -13.19 3.01 -16.67
C ALA A 55 -12.52 3.19 -15.29
N ARG A 56 -13.29 3.32 -14.21
CA ARG A 56 -12.78 3.43 -12.84
C ARG A 56 -12.06 2.15 -12.37
N TYR A 57 -12.51 0.98 -12.81
CA TYR A 57 -11.78 -0.28 -12.57
C TYR A 57 -10.38 -0.24 -13.15
N LYS A 58 -10.20 0.31 -14.36
CA LYS A 58 -8.86 0.44 -14.96
C LYS A 58 -7.95 1.32 -14.10
N VAL A 59 -8.46 2.42 -13.55
CA VAL A 59 -7.69 3.28 -12.64
C VAL A 59 -7.32 2.51 -11.36
N PHE A 60 -8.27 1.79 -10.75
CA PHE A 60 -8.01 0.94 -9.60
C PHE A 60 -6.92 -0.10 -9.91
N ALA A 61 -7.04 -0.81 -11.04
CA ALA A 61 -6.09 -1.84 -11.43
C ALA A 61 -4.68 -1.26 -11.67
N ASP A 62 -4.57 -0.13 -12.38
CA ASP A 62 -3.28 0.51 -12.67
C ASP A 62 -2.58 1.02 -11.41
N LYS A 63 -3.31 1.69 -10.52
CA LYS A 63 -2.71 2.35 -9.36
C LYS A 63 -2.41 1.40 -8.22
N CYS A 64 -3.28 0.43 -7.94
CA CYS A 64 -3.15 -0.42 -6.76
C CYS A 64 -2.18 -1.59 -6.93
N VAL A 65 -1.89 -2.02 -8.16
CA VAL A 65 -0.95 -3.12 -8.43
C VAL A 65 0.51 -2.79 -8.10
N LYS A 66 0.85 -1.52 -7.94
CA LYS A 66 2.24 -1.06 -7.77
C LYS A 66 2.92 -1.54 -6.48
N CYS A 67 2.15 -1.78 -5.43
CA CYS A 67 2.72 -2.14 -4.11
C CYS A 67 2.38 -3.55 -3.66
N HIS A 68 1.25 -4.11 -4.10
CA HIS A 68 0.80 -5.46 -3.78
C HIS A 68 -0.24 -5.91 -4.80
N THR A 69 -0.64 -7.18 -4.77
CA THR A 69 -1.65 -7.70 -5.71
C THR A 69 -3.00 -7.04 -5.48
N LEU A 70 -3.83 -6.94 -6.52
CA LEU A 70 -5.22 -6.46 -6.40
C LEU A 70 -6.07 -7.38 -5.53
N ALA A 71 -5.69 -8.67 -5.43
CA ALA A 71 -6.38 -9.65 -4.60
C ALA A 71 -6.62 -9.16 -3.17
N ARG A 72 -5.67 -8.42 -2.60
CA ARG A 72 -5.81 -7.87 -1.24
C ARG A 72 -7.02 -6.98 -1.08
N ALA A 73 -7.25 -6.04 -1.98
CA ALA A 73 -8.42 -5.17 -1.94
C ALA A 73 -9.69 -5.91 -2.38
N ILE A 74 -9.59 -6.77 -3.40
CA ILE A 74 -10.73 -7.52 -3.94
C ILE A 74 -11.33 -8.48 -2.91
N ASN A 75 -10.50 -9.18 -2.13
CA ASN A 75 -10.92 -10.26 -1.22
C ASN A 75 -11.03 -9.84 0.25
N CYS A 76 -10.63 -8.62 0.61
CA CYS A 76 -10.77 -8.15 1.99
C CYS A 76 -12.24 -8.04 2.43
N GLU A 77 -12.44 -7.92 3.73
CA GLU A 77 -13.77 -7.83 4.34
C GLU A 77 -14.38 -6.43 4.32
N PHE A 78 -13.79 -5.48 3.57
CA PHE A 78 -14.37 -4.15 3.42
C PHE A 78 -15.53 -4.19 2.42
N ALA A 79 -16.62 -3.51 2.79
CA ALA A 79 -17.82 -3.41 1.99
C ALA A 79 -18.51 -2.04 2.13
N LEU A 80 -18.42 -1.38 3.30
CA LEU A 80 -19.05 -0.09 3.54
C LEU A 80 -18.25 1.07 2.92
N ASP A 81 -18.95 2.13 2.56
CA ASP A 81 -18.37 3.33 1.94
C ASP A 81 -17.29 3.94 2.85
N GLU A 82 -17.51 4.02 4.18
CA GLU A 82 -16.55 4.56 5.15
C GLU A 82 -15.29 3.68 5.29
N GLU A 83 -15.42 2.38 5.12
CA GLU A 83 -14.28 1.46 5.14
C GLU A 83 -13.39 1.71 3.92
N TRP A 84 -14.00 1.87 2.74
CA TRP A 84 -13.30 2.15 1.50
C TRP A 84 -12.68 3.54 1.49
N GLU A 85 -13.37 4.54 2.01
CA GLU A 85 -12.81 5.89 2.14
C GLU A 85 -11.53 5.87 2.99
N ARG A 86 -11.56 5.24 4.16
CA ARG A 86 -10.38 5.10 5.04
C ARG A 86 -9.27 4.31 4.37
N TYR A 87 -9.61 3.23 3.66
CA TYR A 87 -8.64 2.40 2.94
C TYR A 87 -7.94 3.19 1.84
N VAL A 88 -8.67 3.84 0.96
CA VAL A 88 -8.12 4.62 -0.15
C VAL A 88 -7.25 5.77 0.37
N LYS A 89 -7.72 6.54 1.36
CA LYS A 89 -6.94 7.61 2.00
C LYS A 89 -5.61 7.08 2.59
N ARG A 90 -5.63 5.89 3.18
CA ARG A 90 -4.41 5.25 3.70
C ARG A 90 -3.45 4.87 2.57
N MET A 91 -3.94 4.32 1.46
CA MET A 91 -3.11 3.97 0.30
C MET A 91 -2.51 5.20 -0.37
N MET A 92 -3.26 6.28 -0.52
CA MET A 92 -2.78 7.56 -1.05
C MET A 92 -1.59 8.12 -0.24
N ARG A 93 -1.59 7.93 1.09
CA ARG A 93 -0.52 8.42 1.98
C ARG A 93 0.73 7.55 2.02
N LYS A 94 0.72 6.37 1.37
CA LYS A 94 1.92 5.52 1.31
C LYS A 94 3.00 6.17 0.46
N PRO A 95 4.26 6.20 0.93
CA PRO A 95 5.38 6.69 0.13
C PRO A 95 5.43 5.98 -1.23
N GLY A 96 5.55 6.74 -2.30
CA GLY A 96 5.63 6.21 -3.66
C GLY A 96 4.32 5.68 -4.26
N SER A 97 3.17 5.87 -3.60
CA SER A 97 1.87 5.37 -4.12
C SER A 97 1.53 5.96 -5.49
N GLY A 98 1.85 7.23 -5.72
CA GLY A 98 1.51 7.93 -6.95
C GLY A 98 0.00 8.04 -7.22
N ILE A 99 -0.84 7.86 -6.18
CA ILE A 99 -2.30 8.00 -6.27
C ILE A 99 -2.65 9.45 -6.00
N THR A 100 -3.13 10.16 -7.03
CA THR A 100 -3.62 11.53 -6.89
C THR A 100 -4.99 11.58 -6.22
N SER A 101 -5.47 12.77 -5.82
CA SER A 101 -6.82 12.92 -5.28
C SER A 101 -7.90 12.51 -6.29
N ALA A 102 -7.69 12.80 -7.58
CA ALA A 102 -8.60 12.39 -8.65
C ALA A 102 -8.62 10.85 -8.82
N ASP A 103 -7.45 10.20 -8.79
CA ASP A 103 -7.38 8.74 -8.82
C ASP A 103 -8.06 8.13 -7.59
N GLY A 104 -7.79 8.67 -6.41
CA GLY A 104 -8.36 8.19 -5.15
C GLY A 104 -9.89 8.24 -5.15
N LYS A 105 -10.49 9.32 -5.69
CA LYS A 105 -11.94 9.43 -5.87
C LYS A 105 -12.47 8.31 -6.77
N GLN A 106 -11.87 8.10 -7.93
CA GLN A 106 -12.31 7.06 -8.87
C GLN A 106 -12.17 5.65 -8.29
N ILE A 107 -11.08 5.37 -7.58
CA ILE A 107 -10.85 4.09 -6.90
C ILE A 107 -11.91 3.86 -5.82
N PHE A 108 -12.20 4.88 -5.01
CA PHE A 108 -13.23 4.80 -3.98
C PHE A 108 -14.61 4.49 -4.58
N GLU A 109 -15.02 5.27 -5.59
CA GLU A 109 -16.32 5.10 -6.26
C GLU A 109 -16.47 3.71 -6.89
N PHE A 110 -15.39 3.17 -7.48
CA PHE A 110 -15.39 1.81 -8.01
C PHE A 110 -15.56 0.77 -6.89
N LEU A 111 -14.75 0.82 -5.83
CA LEU A 111 -14.77 -0.17 -4.75
C LEU A 111 -16.09 -0.15 -3.97
N ALA A 112 -16.68 1.03 -3.75
CA ALA A 112 -17.99 1.19 -3.14
C ALA A 112 -19.10 0.60 -4.02
N HIS A 113 -19.06 0.83 -5.33
CA HIS A 113 -20.01 0.26 -6.29
C HIS A 113 -19.89 -1.27 -6.37
N ASP A 114 -18.68 -1.79 -6.54
CA ASP A 114 -18.40 -3.24 -6.60
C ASP A 114 -18.88 -3.98 -5.35
N SER A 115 -18.69 -3.38 -4.17
CA SER A 115 -19.10 -4.00 -2.92
C SER A 115 -20.62 -4.17 -2.81
N LYS A 116 -21.39 -3.22 -3.29
CA LYS A 116 -22.87 -3.28 -3.31
C LYS A 116 -23.39 -4.36 -4.24
N LEU A 117 -22.62 -4.76 -5.25
CA LEU A 117 -22.99 -5.81 -6.20
C LEU A 117 -22.35 -7.15 -5.84
N ARG A 118 -21.03 -7.24 -5.89
CA ARG A 118 -20.29 -8.49 -5.74
C ARG A 118 -20.24 -8.98 -4.29
N LYS A 119 -20.17 -8.06 -3.31
CA LYS A 119 -20.16 -8.36 -1.87
C LYS A 119 -21.50 -8.05 -1.19
N LYS A 120 -22.62 -8.11 -1.91
CA LYS A 120 -23.94 -7.68 -1.44
C LYS A 120 -24.29 -8.23 -0.07
N ALA A 121 -24.14 -9.53 0.16
CA ALA A 121 -24.48 -10.15 1.45
C ALA A 121 -23.62 -9.61 2.61
N LEU A 122 -22.33 -9.36 2.36
CA LEU A 122 -21.43 -8.75 3.35
C LEU A 122 -21.82 -7.29 3.62
N TYR A 123 -22.11 -6.54 2.57
CA TYR A 123 -22.55 -5.15 2.65
C TYR A 123 -23.82 -5.00 3.49
N GLU A 124 -24.84 -5.78 3.19
CA GLU A 124 -26.14 -5.76 3.91
C GLU A 124 -26.01 -6.20 5.38
N ARG A 125 -25.16 -7.20 5.66
CA ARG A 125 -24.88 -7.63 7.03
C ARG A 125 -24.25 -6.50 7.84
N LYS A 126 -23.21 -5.86 7.30
CA LYS A 126 -22.54 -4.75 7.97
C LYS A 126 -23.42 -3.53 8.18
N LEU A 127 -24.28 -3.20 7.23
CA LEU A 127 -25.28 -2.13 7.44
C LEU A 127 -26.18 -2.41 8.63
N LYS A 128 -26.63 -3.65 8.80
CA LYS A 128 -27.46 -4.06 9.94
C LYS A 128 -26.67 -4.00 11.27
N GLU A 129 -25.38 -4.29 11.24
CA GLU A 129 -24.51 -4.21 12.42
C GLU A 129 -24.31 -2.77 12.87
N VAL A 130 -24.09 -1.84 11.93
CA VAL A 130 -23.93 -0.40 12.22
C VAL A 130 -25.24 0.25 12.68
N ALA A 131 -26.39 -0.22 12.20
CA ALA A 131 -27.70 0.31 12.55
C ALA A 131 -28.22 -0.14 13.94
N LYS A 132 -27.51 -1.05 14.61
CA LYS A 132 -27.87 -1.43 15.98
C LYS A 132 -27.46 -0.34 16.97
N PRO A 133 -28.38 0.11 17.85
CA PRO A 133 -28.08 1.13 18.85
C PRO A 133 -27.08 0.65 19.91
#